data_bfb2784a1c5d1c718a89b5527c46119b
#
_entry.id   bfb2784a1c5d1c718a89b5527c46119b
#
_cell.length_a   1.000
_cell.length_b   1.000
_cell.length_c   1.000
_cell.angle_alpha   90.00
_cell.angle_beta   90.00
_cell.angle_gamma   90.00
#
_symmetry.space_group_name_H-M   'P 1'
#
loop_
_entity.id
_entity.type
_entity.pdbx_description
1 polymer ?
#
loop_
_entity_poly.entity_id
_entity_poly.type
_entity_poly.pdbx_seq_one_letter_code
_entity_poly.pdbx_strand_id
1 'polypeptide(L)'
;MIWKIEFIKEAEQDLKHLDHSIQIQVLKVINKVSKNPLPVSEGGCGKPLGHKLGINLTNLMKIKFKNIGIRVVYKIEITESVMKIIVISARTDEQVYKEAAKRKNK
;
A
#
# COMPACT_ATOMS: atom_id res chain seq x y z
N MET A 1 13.20 12.92 6.78
CA MET A 1 12.46 13.35 5.58
C MET A 1 11.01 12.90 5.70
N ILE A 2 10.08 13.80 5.39
CA ILE A 2 8.65 13.46 5.45
C ILE A 2 8.18 13.11 4.04
N TRP A 3 7.59 11.94 3.89
CA TRP A 3 7.03 11.51 2.63
C TRP A 3 5.57 11.95 2.54
N LYS A 4 5.19 12.49 1.39
CA LYS A 4 3.82 12.89 1.13
C LYS A 4 2.99 11.64 0.82
N ILE A 5 1.84 11.50 1.44
CA ILE A 5 0.92 10.38 1.16
C ILE A 5 -0.08 10.83 0.12
N GLU A 6 -0.18 10.06 -0.98
CA GLU A 6 -1.19 10.28 -2.00
C GLU A 6 -1.97 8.99 -2.20
N PHE A 7 -3.25 9.12 -2.50
CA PHE A 7 -4.12 8.00 -2.82
C PHE A 7 -4.53 8.13 -4.28
N ILE A 8 -4.42 7.06 -5.06
CA ILE A 8 -5.10 7.06 -6.35
C ILE A 8 -6.61 7.02 -6.09
N LYS A 9 -7.40 7.45 -7.05
CA LYS A 9 -8.85 7.53 -6.89
C LYS A 9 -9.47 6.22 -6.41
N GLU A 10 -9.04 5.12 -7.00
CA GLU A 10 -9.56 3.79 -6.64
C GLU A 10 -9.22 3.40 -5.20
N ALA A 11 -8.01 3.73 -4.74
CA ALA A 11 -7.60 3.44 -3.36
C ALA A 11 -8.38 4.30 -2.37
N GLU A 12 -8.66 5.54 -2.72
CA GLU A 12 -9.49 6.41 -1.90
C GLU A 12 -10.89 5.84 -1.74
N GLN A 13 -11.46 5.30 -2.82
CA GLN A 13 -12.75 4.63 -2.76
C GLN A 13 -12.69 3.36 -1.93
N ASP A 14 -11.61 2.58 -2.05
CA ASP A 14 -11.40 1.39 -1.20
C ASP A 14 -11.50 1.77 0.27
N LEU A 15 -10.82 2.84 0.65
CA LEU A 15 -10.81 3.31 2.05
C LEU A 15 -12.21 3.69 2.51
N LYS A 16 -12.96 4.40 1.67
CA LYS A 16 -14.32 4.84 2.01
C LYS A 16 -15.30 3.69 2.23
N HIS A 17 -15.04 2.54 1.64
CA HIS A 17 -15.90 1.35 1.80
C HIS A 17 -15.63 0.59 3.09
N LEU A 18 -14.61 0.94 3.85
CA LEU A 18 -14.30 0.31 5.13
C LEU A 18 -15.10 0.97 6.25
N ASP A 19 -15.35 0.20 7.32
CA ASP A 19 -15.94 0.76 8.53
C ASP A 19 -15.08 1.91 9.05
N HIS A 20 -15.71 2.91 9.63
CA HIS A 20 -15.01 4.09 10.13
C HIS A 20 -13.87 3.75 11.08
N SER A 21 -14.10 2.83 12.02
CA SER A 21 -13.06 2.41 12.96
C SER A 21 -11.87 1.75 12.26
N ILE A 22 -12.13 0.99 11.21
CA ILE A 22 -11.09 0.35 10.40
C ILE A 22 -10.32 1.40 9.60
N GLN A 23 -11.03 2.39 9.03
CA GLN A 23 -10.39 3.49 8.31
C GLN A 23 -9.36 4.20 9.18
N ILE A 24 -9.72 4.47 10.43
CA ILE A 24 -8.82 5.15 11.37
C ILE A 24 -7.56 4.32 11.61
N GLN A 25 -7.70 3.03 11.83
CA GLN A 25 -6.57 2.13 12.04
C GLN A 25 -5.65 2.07 10.82
N VAL A 26 -6.24 1.97 9.63
CA VAL A 26 -5.49 1.91 8.38
C VAL A 26 -4.70 3.20 8.18
N LEU A 27 -5.35 4.35 8.37
CA LEU A 27 -4.70 5.65 8.22
C LEU A 27 -3.56 5.86 9.20
N LYS A 28 -3.71 5.40 10.45
CA LYS A 28 -2.64 5.49 11.44
C LYS A 28 -1.39 4.72 11.00
N VAL A 29 -1.57 3.51 10.48
CA VAL A 29 -0.43 2.71 10.05
C VAL A 29 0.20 3.26 8.77
N ILE A 30 -0.63 3.72 7.82
CA ILE A 30 -0.11 4.37 6.62
C ILE A 30 0.74 5.59 7.02
N ASN A 31 0.25 6.40 7.94
CA ASN A 31 0.98 7.57 8.41
C ASN A 31 2.29 7.18 9.10
N LYS A 32 2.28 6.10 9.88
CA LYS A 32 3.49 5.59 10.52
C LYS A 32 4.52 5.11 9.49
N VAL A 33 4.08 4.35 8.50
CA VAL A 33 4.95 3.84 7.44
C VAL A 33 5.50 4.98 6.58
N SER A 34 4.72 6.05 6.39
CA SER A 34 5.15 7.20 5.58
C SER A 34 6.37 7.91 6.12
N LYS A 35 6.72 7.69 7.37
CA LYS A 35 7.93 8.26 7.94
C LYS A 35 9.18 7.64 7.32
N ASN A 36 9.10 6.38 6.92
CA ASN A 36 10.14 5.72 6.15
C ASN A 36 9.54 4.57 5.32
N PRO A 37 8.94 4.88 4.16
CA PRO A 37 8.26 3.87 3.34
C PRO A 37 9.20 3.09 2.41
N LEU A 38 10.49 3.33 2.50
CA LEU A 38 11.49 2.61 1.72
C LEU A 38 11.48 1.12 2.06
N PRO A 39 11.99 0.26 1.17
CA PRO A 39 12.09 -1.18 1.44
C PRO A 39 12.89 -1.48 2.71
N VAL A 40 12.60 -2.59 3.35
CA VAL A 40 13.32 -3.06 4.53
C VAL A 40 14.82 -3.13 4.26
N SER A 41 15.21 -3.55 3.06
CA SER A 41 16.63 -3.63 2.66
C SER A 41 17.34 -2.28 2.68
N GLU A 42 16.58 -1.18 2.65
CA GLU A 42 17.12 0.18 2.72
C GLU A 42 16.79 0.85 4.05
N GLY A 43 16.49 0.06 5.07
CA GLY A 43 16.23 0.55 6.41
C GLY A 43 14.81 1.03 6.65
N GLY A 44 13.90 0.83 5.70
CA GLY A 44 12.51 1.29 5.81
C GLY A 44 11.57 0.23 6.35
N CYS A 45 10.26 0.54 6.30
CA CYS A 45 9.19 -0.34 6.76
C CYS A 45 8.52 -1.12 5.63
N GLY A 46 8.87 -0.86 4.39
CA GLY A 46 8.21 -1.44 3.24
C GLY A 46 8.64 -2.88 2.95
N LYS A 47 7.70 -3.73 2.59
CA LYS A 47 7.95 -5.10 2.17
C LYS A 47 7.76 -5.21 0.67
N PRO A 48 8.84 -5.30 -0.13
CA PRO A 48 8.70 -5.39 -1.58
C PRO A 48 7.94 -6.64 -1.99
N LEU A 49 7.12 -6.52 -3.01
CA LEU A 49 6.34 -7.64 -3.51
C LEU A 49 7.09 -8.42 -4.61
N GLY A 50 7.79 -7.73 -5.50
CA GLY A 50 8.48 -8.38 -6.60
C GLY A 50 7.52 -9.15 -7.50
N HIS A 51 7.78 -10.44 -7.68
CA HIS A 51 6.87 -11.33 -8.42
C HIS A 51 6.15 -12.22 -7.43
N LYS A 52 4.82 -12.20 -7.46
CA LYS A 52 3.97 -13.02 -6.60
C LYS A 52 2.89 -13.68 -7.44
N LEU A 53 2.74 -15.00 -7.29
CA LEU A 53 1.69 -15.76 -7.99
C LEU A 53 1.72 -15.54 -9.51
N GLY A 54 2.91 -15.43 -10.08
CA GLY A 54 3.07 -15.18 -11.51
C GLY A 54 2.78 -13.75 -11.94
N ILE A 55 2.56 -12.83 -10.99
CA ILE A 55 2.23 -11.44 -11.28
C ILE A 55 3.44 -10.56 -11.03
N ASN A 56 3.75 -9.68 -11.98
CA ASN A 56 4.83 -8.71 -11.83
C ASN A 56 4.38 -7.52 -11.00
N LEU A 57 4.88 -7.45 -9.76
CA LEU A 57 4.57 -6.38 -8.82
C LEU A 57 5.82 -5.58 -8.45
N THR A 58 6.77 -5.52 -9.37
CA THR A 58 8.01 -4.77 -9.19
C THR A 58 7.71 -3.32 -8.83
N ASN A 59 8.43 -2.78 -7.86
CA ASN A 59 8.27 -1.42 -7.33
C ASN A 59 7.04 -1.22 -6.46
N LEU A 60 6.28 -2.27 -6.20
CA LEU A 60 5.16 -2.20 -5.27
C LEU A 60 5.55 -2.81 -3.94
N MET A 61 4.98 -2.28 -2.85
CA MET A 61 5.23 -2.75 -1.50
C MET A 61 3.91 -2.95 -0.77
N LYS A 62 3.93 -3.79 0.26
CA LYS A 62 2.72 -4.10 1.00
C LYS A 62 2.83 -3.75 2.48
N ILE A 63 1.69 -3.49 3.08
CA ILE A 63 1.49 -3.43 4.53
C ILE A 63 0.38 -4.42 4.83
N LYS A 64 0.61 -5.33 5.76
CA LYS A 64 -0.39 -6.32 6.14
C LYS A 64 -0.86 -6.09 7.56
N PHE A 65 -2.16 -5.91 7.73
CA PHE A 65 -2.79 -5.70 9.03
C PHE A 65 -3.39 -7.03 9.49
N LYS A 66 -2.62 -7.81 10.21
CA LYS A 66 -3.04 -9.17 10.61
C LYS A 66 -4.32 -9.18 11.43
N ASN A 67 -4.48 -8.22 12.34
CA ASN A 67 -5.61 -8.19 13.27
C ASN A 67 -6.95 -7.88 12.61
N ILE A 68 -6.93 -7.14 11.51
CA ILE A 68 -8.16 -6.72 10.84
C ILE A 68 -8.28 -7.26 9.42
N GLY A 69 -7.33 -8.09 8.99
CA GLY A 69 -7.38 -8.72 7.68
C GLY A 69 -7.27 -7.79 6.49
N ILE A 70 -6.73 -6.60 6.68
CA ILE A 70 -6.59 -5.62 5.61
C ILE A 70 -5.19 -5.70 5.01
N ARG A 71 -5.10 -5.49 3.71
CA ARG A 71 -3.83 -5.39 2.98
C ARG A 71 -3.80 -4.08 2.24
N VAL A 72 -2.67 -3.38 2.32
CA VAL A 72 -2.44 -2.13 1.61
C VAL A 72 -1.25 -2.33 0.69
N VAL A 73 -1.40 -1.93 -0.58
CA VAL A 73 -0.30 -1.93 -1.55
C VAL A 73 0.00 -0.49 -1.91
N TYR A 74 1.27 -0.14 -1.91
CA TYR A 74 1.70 1.20 -2.26
C TYR A 74 2.97 1.16 -3.09
N LYS A 75 3.27 2.26 -3.76
CA LYS A 75 4.55 2.47 -4.44
C LYS A 75 5.16 3.78 -3.97
N ILE A 76 6.48 3.91 -4.13
CA ILE A 76 7.16 5.15 -3.79
C ILE A 76 7.67 5.83 -5.05
N GLU A 77 7.60 7.15 -5.04
CA GLU A 77 8.18 8.00 -6.08
C GLU A 77 9.28 8.82 -5.41
N ILE A 78 10.51 8.36 -5.58
CA ILE A 78 11.66 8.91 -4.84
C ILE A 78 11.90 10.36 -5.18
N THR A 79 11.82 10.72 -6.45
CA THR A 79 12.08 12.09 -6.92
C THR A 79 11.20 13.12 -6.22
N GLU A 80 9.93 12.78 -6.00
CA GLU A 80 8.96 13.69 -5.39
C GLU A 80 8.71 13.40 -3.92
N SER A 81 9.34 12.36 -3.38
CA SER A 81 9.14 11.91 -1.99
C SER A 81 7.67 11.61 -1.71
N VAL A 82 7.05 10.84 -2.60
CA VAL A 82 5.63 10.48 -2.49
C VAL A 82 5.47 8.99 -2.21
N MET A 83 4.64 8.69 -1.22
CA MET A 83 4.15 7.33 -0.94
C MET A 83 2.74 7.25 -1.51
N LYS A 84 2.57 6.50 -2.60
CA LYS A 84 1.32 6.46 -3.35
C LYS A 84 0.56 5.18 -3.05
N ILE A 85 -0.62 5.32 -2.47
CA ILE A 85 -1.45 4.18 -2.08
C ILE A 85 -2.23 3.69 -3.30
N ILE A 86 -2.09 2.41 -3.61
CA ILE A 86 -2.65 1.80 -4.83
C ILE A 86 -3.91 0.98 -4.54
N VAL A 87 -3.86 0.13 -3.50
CA VAL A 87 -5.00 -0.74 -3.13
C VAL A 87 -5.10 -0.81 -1.63
N ILE A 88 -6.34 -0.79 -1.10
CA ILE A 88 -6.66 -1.10 0.28
C ILE A 88 -7.78 -2.12 0.24
N SER A 89 -7.56 -3.34 0.73
CA SER A 89 -8.54 -4.39 0.56
C SER A 89 -8.49 -5.45 1.65
N ALA A 90 -9.66 -6.03 1.94
CA ALA A 90 -9.80 -7.17 2.84
C ALA A 90 -9.78 -8.52 2.08
N ARG A 91 -9.55 -8.48 0.78
CA ARG A 91 -9.57 -9.69 -0.06
C ARG A 91 -8.31 -10.54 0.13
N THR A 92 -8.28 -11.71 -0.53
CA THR A 92 -7.10 -12.58 -0.49
C THR A 92 -5.89 -11.91 -1.14
N ASP A 93 -4.70 -12.41 -0.83
CA ASP A 93 -3.47 -11.90 -1.43
C ASP A 93 -3.53 -11.92 -2.96
N GLU A 94 -4.03 -13.03 -3.54
CA GLU A 94 -4.12 -13.16 -4.98
C GLU A 94 -4.98 -12.06 -5.60
N GLN A 95 -6.15 -11.81 -5.03
CA GLN A 95 -7.06 -10.78 -5.53
C GLN A 95 -6.46 -9.38 -5.41
N VAL A 96 -5.82 -9.10 -4.26
CA VAL A 96 -5.20 -7.81 -4.01
C VAL A 96 -4.05 -7.58 -4.99
N TYR A 97 -3.23 -8.60 -5.22
CA TYR A 97 -2.08 -8.46 -6.13
C TYR A 97 -2.50 -8.29 -7.58
N LYS A 98 -3.55 -8.99 -8.02
CA LYS A 98 -4.10 -8.79 -9.36
C LYS A 98 -4.61 -7.37 -9.54
N GLU A 99 -5.31 -6.86 -8.54
CA GLU A 99 -5.83 -5.49 -8.58
C GLU A 99 -4.68 -4.47 -8.58
N ALA A 100 -3.66 -4.70 -7.76
CA ALA A 100 -2.49 -3.83 -7.72
C ALA A 100 -1.79 -3.77 -9.07
N ALA A 101 -1.65 -4.91 -9.74
CA ALA A 101 -1.03 -4.97 -11.06
C ALA A 101 -1.81 -4.13 -12.09
N LYS A 102 -3.14 -4.15 -12.01
CA LYS A 102 -3.97 -3.34 -12.91
C LYS A 102 -3.79 -1.84 -12.65
N ARG A 103 -3.56 -1.46 -11.40
CA ARG A 103 -3.51 -0.06 -10.98
C ARG A 103 -2.11 0.54 -10.94
N LYS A 104 -1.06 -0.26 -11.08
CA LYS A 104 0.30 0.19 -10.78
C LYS A 104 0.81 1.35 -11.62
N ASN A 105 0.22 1.58 -12.79
CA ASN A 105 0.62 2.67 -13.67
C ASN A 105 -0.19 3.95 -13.45
N LYS A 106 -1.04 3.95 -12.45
CA LYS A 106 -1.81 5.15 -12.10
C LYS A 106 -1.08 5.98 -11.06
#